data_619207e02b1f836b859c84884cc56999
#
_entry.id   619207e02b1f836b859c84884cc56999
#
_cell.length_a   1.000
_cell.length_b   1.000
_cell.length_c   1.000
_cell.angle_alpha   90.00
_cell.angle_beta   90.00
_cell.angle_gamma   90.00
#
_symmetry.space_group_name_H-M   'P 1'
#
loop_
_entity.id
_entity.type
_entity.pdbx_description
1 polymer ?
#
loop_
_entity_poly.entity_id
_entity_poly.type
_entity_poly.pdbx_seq_one_letter_code
_entity_poly.pdbx_strand_id
1 'polypeptide(L)'
;LNTEDFSAAVDFLSSYELVDADRIGILGICGWGGLAINAAANDPRIKATVASTMYNMTRVNTNGYFDKGTVEQRYQMRVELNNQRTEDYLNGFYKRSVMNPKPSAEAPQFMKDYYDYYKTKRGYHERSINSGQGWNLTSNLGFMNSQILQYASEIRSAVLIVHGEKAHSRY
;
A
#
# COMPACT_ATOMS: atom_id res chain seq x y z
N LEU A 1 8.29 6.77 2.28
CA LEU A 1 7.60 5.49 2.24
C LEU A 1 8.11 4.60 3.36
N ASN A 2 7.24 3.72 3.88
CA ASN A 2 7.50 2.88 5.05
C ASN A 2 8.51 1.74 4.81
N THR A 3 9.26 1.75 3.71
CA THR A 3 10.25 0.71 3.43
C THR A 3 11.44 0.78 4.37
N GLU A 4 11.77 1.96 4.86
CA GLU A 4 12.78 2.15 5.90
C GLU A 4 12.35 1.53 7.24
N ASP A 5 11.06 1.57 7.57
CA ASP A 5 10.52 0.94 8.77
C ASP A 5 10.73 -0.58 8.76
N PHE A 6 10.70 -1.21 7.57
CA PHE A 6 10.99 -2.65 7.45
C PHE A 6 12.45 -2.97 7.71
N SER A 7 13.38 -2.17 7.18
CA SER A 7 14.81 -2.34 7.46
C SER A 7 15.13 -2.10 8.94
N ALA A 8 14.50 -1.10 9.57
CA ALA A 8 14.60 -0.88 11.02
C ALA A 8 14.07 -2.07 11.83
N ALA A 9 12.97 -2.70 11.37
CA ALA A 9 12.46 -3.94 11.99
C ALA A 9 13.45 -5.10 11.83
N VAL A 10 14.12 -5.21 10.67
CA VAL A 10 15.18 -6.21 10.45
C VAL A 10 16.39 -5.93 11.36
N ASP A 11 16.79 -4.66 11.56
CA ASP A 11 17.84 -4.29 12.51
C ASP A 11 17.52 -4.78 13.93
N PHE A 12 16.29 -4.50 14.39
CA PHE A 12 15.81 -4.96 15.69
C PHE A 12 15.85 -6.50 15.80
N LEU A 13 15.28 -7.19 14.82
CA LEU A 13 15.21 -8.66 14.82
C LEU A 13 16.60 -9.29 14.76
N SER A 14 17.51 -8.72 13.96
CA SER A 14 18.89 -9.23 13.84
C SER A 14 19.71 -9.08 15.12
N SER A 15 19.31 -8.15 16.00
CA SER A 15 19.96 -7.92 17.31
C SER A 15 19.27 -8.63 18.47
N TYR A 16 18.12 -9.26 18.24
CA TYR A 16 17.33 -9.89 19.29
C TYR A 16 17.79 -11.33 19.55
N GLU A 17 18.15 -11.66 20.79
CA GLU A 17 18.81 -12.92 21.18
C GLU A 17 18.05 -14.22 20.82
N LEU A 18 16.71 -14.14 20.67
CA LEU A 18 15.86 -15.29 20.32
C LEU A 18 15.60 -15.42 18.82
N VAL A 19 16.20 -14.56 18.00
CA VAL A 19 16.01 -14.55 16.54
C VAL A 19 17.29 -15.00 15.84
N ASP A 20 17.14 -15.94 14.92
CA ASP A 20 18.20 -16.30 13.99
C ASP A 20 18.24 -15.24 12.85
N ALA A 21 19.26 -14.38 12.87
CA ALA A 21 19.43 -13.29 11.92
C ALA A 21 19.54 -13.77 10.45
N ASP A 22 19.94 -15.01 10.23
CA ASP A 22 20.02 -15.61 8.88
C ASP A 22 18.68 -16.21 8.39
N ARG A 23 17.63 -16.11 9.19
CA ARG A 23 16.32 -16.71 8.90
C ARG A 23 15.16 -15.73 9.05
N ILE A 24 15.39 -14.46 8.80
CA ILE A 24 14.36 -13.40 8.84
C ILE A 24 13.57 -13.46 7.53
N GLY A 25 12.24 -13.49 7.64
CA GLY A 25 11.32 -13.41 6.51
C GLY A 25 10.30 -12.28 6.66
N ILE A 26 9.68 -11.89 5.55
CA ILE A 26 8.61 -10.90 5.52
C ILE A 26 7.35 -11.45 4.87
N LEU A 27 6.19 -11.16 5.46
CA LEU A 27 4.88 -11.44 4.87
C LEU A 27 4.13 -10.13 4.67
N GLY A 28 3.80 -9.82 3.42
CA GLY A 28 2.98 -8.67 3.05
C GLY A 28 1.62 -9.08 2.51
N ILE A 29 0.56 -8.43 2.96
CA ILE A 29 -0.82 -8.71 2.56
C ILE A 29 -1.42 -7.47 1.89
N CYS A 30 -2.15 -7.66 0.79
CA CYS A 30 -2.83 -6.59 0.07
C CYS A 30 -1.83 -5.53 -0.45
N GLY A 31 -2.06 -4.24 -0.24
CA GLY A 31 -1.11 -3.18 -0.61
C GLY A 31 0.28 -3.34 0.01
N TRP A 32 0.36 -3.92 1.21
CA TRP A 32 1.63 -4.20 1.88
C TRP A 32 2.41 -5.37 1.24
N GLY A 33 1.77 -6.19 0.42
CA GLY A 33 2.47 -7.22 -0.37
C GLY A 33 3.47 -6.62 -1.36
N GLY A 34 3.10 -5.55 -2.06
CA GLY A 34 4.01 -4.81 -2.92
C GLY A 34 5.15 -4.13 -2.16
N LEU A 35 4.86 -3.59 -0.97
CA LEU A 35 5.88 -3.01 -0.09
C LEU A 35 6.83 -4.06 0.49
N ALA A 36 6.35 -5.28 0.79
CA ALA A 36 7.21 -6.38 1.22
C ALA A 36 8.20 -6.80 0.11
N ILE A 37 7.74 -6.86 -1.15
CA ILE A 37 8.63 -7.08 -2.30
C ILE A 37 9.67 -5.96 -2.41
N ASN A 38 9.26 -4.70 -2.23
CA ASN A 38 10.19 -3.57 -2.22
C ASN A 38 11.23 -3.69 -1.10
N ALA A 39 10.80 -4.05 0.11
CA ALA A 39 11.70 -4.25 1.24
C ALA A 39 12.72 -5.35 0.95
N ALA A 40 12.30 -6.49 0.41
CA ALA A 40 13.18 -7.60 0.05
C ALA A 40 14.17 -7.25 -1.07
N ALA A 41 13.77 -6.38 -2.00
CA ALA A 41 14.66 -5.88 -3.05
C ALA A 41 15.75 -4.95 -2.50
N ASN A 42 15.45 -4.22 -1.43
CA ASN A 42 16.38 -3.25 -0.83
C ASN A 42 17.20 -3.82 0.33
N ASP A 43 16.70 -4.85 1.02
CA ASP A 43 17.36 -5.43 2.19
C ASP A 43 17.63 -6.94 2.01
N PRO A 44 18.85 -7.32 1.59
CA PRO A 44 19.23 -8.74 1.39
C PRO A 44 19.25 -9.60 2.66
N ARG A 45 19.07 -9.02 3.83
CA ARG A 45 18.92 -9.74 5.10
C ARG A 45 17.55 -10.43 5.19
N ILE A 46 16.56 -10.01 4.38
CA ILE A 46 15.28 -10.69 4.24
C ILE A 46 15.48 -11.94 3.38
N LYS A 47 15.39 -13.12 4.00
CA LYS A 47 15.71 -14.42 3.38
C LYS A 47 14.52 -15.10 2.72
N ALA A 48 13.31 -14.70 3.08
CA ALA A 48 12.08 -15.20 2.46
C ALA A 48 11.00 -14.13 2.43
N THR A 49 10.25 -14.04 1.35
CA THR A 49 9.18 -13.06 1.18
C THR A 49 7.91 -13.75 0.73
N VAL A 50 6.79 -13.48 1.40
CA VAL A 50 5.45 -13.86 0.97
C VAL A 50 4.65 -12.60 0.66
N ALA A 51 4.13 -12.51 -0.56
CA ALA A 51 3.21 -11.44 -0.97
C ALA A 51 1.83 -12.05 -1.28
N SER A 52 0.88 -11.86 -0.36
CA SER A 52 -0.47 -12.42 -0.49
C SER A 52 -1.46 -11.37 -0.97
N THR A 53 -2.24 -11.70 -2.00
CA THR A 53 -3.27 -10.82 -2.57
C THR A 53 -2.77 -9.39 -2.85
N MET A 54 -1.52 -9.30 -3.25
CA MET A 54 -0.83 -8.03 -3.42
C MET A 54 -1.35 -7.22 -4.61
N TYR A 55 -1.17 -5.93 -4.54
CA TYR A 55 -1.18 -5.03 -5.69
C TYR A 55 -0.11 -3.95 -5.52
N ASN A 56 0.33 -3.39 -6.62
CA ASN A 56 1.24 -2.26 -6.60
C ASN A 56 0.46 -0.98 -6.27
N MET A 57 0.37 -0.64 -4.97
CA MET A 57 -0.44 0.50 -4.54
C MET A 57 0.08 1.84 -5.05
N THR A 58 1.37 1.98 -5.34
CA THR A 58 1.93 3.21 -5.93
C THR A 58 1.52 3.34 -7.39
N ARG A 59 1.52 2.25 -8.17
CA ARG A 59 1.02 2.21 -9.55
C ARG A 59 -0.47 2.53 -9.62
N VAL A 60 -1.28 1.91 -8.75
CA VAL A 60 -2.74 2.17 -8.70
C VAL A 60 -3.03 3.62 -8.34
N ASN A 61 -2.34 4.18 -7.34
CA ASN A 61 -2.51 5.59 -6.97
C ASN A 61 -2.07 6.57 -8.07
N THR A 62 -1.10 6.17 -8.90
CA THR A 62 -0.57 7.02 -9.98
C THR A 62 -1.38 6.88 -11.27
N ASN A 63 -1.66 5.66 -11.67
CA ASN A 63 -2.20 5.34 -12.99
C ASN A 63 -3.66 4.89 -12.95
N GLY A 64 -4.27 4.76 -11.76
CA GLY A 64 -5.59 4.17 -11.58
C GLY A 64 -5.60 2.67 -11.83
N TYR A 65 -6.75 2.05 -11.62
CA TYR A 65 -6.94 0.63 -11.92
C TYR A 65 -6.77 0.36 -13.43
N PHE A 66 -6.02 -0.68 -13.76
CA PHE A 66 -5.71 -1.11 -15.14
C PHE A 66 -4.97 -0.04 -15.96
N ASP A 67 -4.22 0.85 -15.28
CA ASP A 67 -3.46 1.97 -15.88
C ASP A 67 -4.28 2.89 -16.80
N LYS A 68 -5.56 3.07 -16.48
CA LYS A 68 -6.47 3.90 -17.28
C LYS A 68 -6.32 5.41 -17.06
N GLY A 69 -5.52 5.81 -16.07
CA GLY A 69 -5.28 7.22 -15.76
C GLY A 69 -4.44 7.91 -16.84
N THR A 70 -4.88 9.09 -17.29
CA THR A 70 -4.18 9.90 -18.27
C THR A 70 -3.14 10.82 -17.63
N VAL A 71 -2.25 11.38 -18.45
CA VAL A 71 -1.27 12.40 -18.00
C VAL A 71 -2.01 13.61 -17.42
N GLU A 72 -3.07 14.06 -18.07
CA GLU A 72 -3.86 15.21 -17.62
C GLU A 72 -4.53 14.94 -16.26
N GLN A 73 -5.15 13.76 -16.09
CA GLN A 73 -5.73 13.39 -14.81
C GLN A 73 -4.69 13.35 -13.68
N ARG A 74 -3.48 12.84 -13.95
CA ARG A 74 -2.38 12.88 -12.99
C ARG A 74 -1.90 14.31 -12.68
N TYR A 75 -1.90 15.18 -13.67
CA TYR A 75 -1.55 16.58 -13.47
C TYR A 75 -2.58 17.26 -12.55
N GLN A 76 -3.86 17.13 -12.85
CA GLN A 76 -4.94 17.69 -12.03
C GLN A 76 -4.91 17.13 -10.59
N MET A 77 -4.69 15.85 -10.42
CA MET A 77 -4.51 15.27 -9.09
C MET A 77 -3.35 15.91 -8.31
N ARG A 78 -2.21 16.19 -8.97
CA ARG A 78 -1.11 16.90 -8.32
C ARG A 78 -1.47 18.35 -7.97
N VAL A 79 -2.21 19.04 -8.82
CA VAL A 79 -2.71 20.40 -8.51
C VAL A 79 -3.58 20.38 -7.25
N GLU A 80 -4.56 19.49 -7.19
CA GLU A 80 -5.47 19.35 -6.05
C GLU A 80 -4.72 18.99 -4.75
N LEU A 81 -3.83 18.00 -4.82
CA LEU A 81 -3.06 17.56 -3.66
C LEU A 81 -2.08 18.64 -3.15
N ASN A 82 -1.49 19.44 -4.03
CA ASN A 82 -0.61 20.52 -3.61
C ASN A 82 -1.40 21.71 -3.05
N ASN A 83 -2.59 22.02 -3.57
CA ASN A 83 -3.49 22.98 -2.96
C ASN A 83 -3.90 22.50 -1.54
N GLN A 84 -4.28 21.25 -1.41
CA GLN A 84 -4.59 20.68 -0.09
C GLN A 84 -3.40 20.73 0.87
N ARG A 85 -2.18 20.52 0.38
CA ARG A 85 -0.96 20.64 1.20
C ARG A 85 -0.80 22.06 1.77
N THR A 86 -1.12 23.08 0.97
CA THR A 86 -1.11 24.46 1.44
C THR A 86 -2.18 24.71 2.51
N GLU A 87 -3.40 24.19 2.31
CA GLU A 87 -4.47 24.27 3.30
C GLU A 87 -4.10 23.56 4.61
N ASP A 88 -3.55 22.34 4.52
CA ASP A 88 -3.09 21.58 5.68
C ASP A 88 -2.05 22.37 6.49
N TYR A 89 -1.11 23.01 5.81
CA TYR A 89 -0.09 23.85 6.44
C TYR A 89 -0.69 25.07 7.16
N LEU A 90 -1.61 25.76 6.50
CA LEU A 90 -2.27 26.95 7.08
C LEU A 90 -3.17 26.61 8.27
N ASN A 91 -3.81 25.46 8.25
CA ASN A 91 -4.74 25.02 9.29
C ASN A 91 -4.06 24.25 10.43
N GLY A 92 -2.79 23.84 10.27
CA GLY A 92 -2.05 23.09 11.29
C GLY A 92 -2.52 21.64 11.49
N PHE A 93 -3.29 21.07 10.55
CA PHE A 93 -3.72 19.66 10.57
C PHE A 93 -3.83 19.09 9.16
N TYR A 94 -3.73 17.77 9.06
CA TYR A 94 -3.80 17.06 7.78
C TYR A 94 -5.21 16.55 7.49
N LYS A 95 -5.73 16.90 6.32
CA LYS A 95 -6.98 16.32 5.81
C LYS A 95 -6.80 14.83 5.53
N ARG A 96 -7.73 14.04 6.02
CA ARG A 96 -7.72 12.59 5.79
C ARG A 96 -8.55 12.18 4.59
N SER A 97 -8.11 11.15 3.90
CA SER A 97 -8.86 10.53 2.82
C SER A 97 -10.08 9.77 3.37
N VAL A 98 -11.09 9.62 2.55
CA VAL A 98 -12.24 8.76 2.85
C VAL A 98 -11.94 7.37 2.29
N MET A 99 -11.82 6.37 3.17
CA MET A 99 -11.59 4.98 2.78
C MET A 99 -12.91 4.22 2.69
N ASN A 100 -13.04 3.43 1.62
CA ASN A 100 -14.21 2.60 1.34
C ASN A 100 -15.54 3.38 1.52
N PRO A 101 -15.78 4.46 0.76
CA PRO A 101 -17.03 5.20 0.82
C PRO A 101 -18.20 4.29 0.39
N LYS A 102 -19.42 4.63 0.81
CA LYS A 102 -20.62 3.89 0.39
C LYS A 102 -20.70 3.84 -1.14
N PRO A 103 -20.65 2.65 -1.75
CA PRO A 103 -20.65 2.53 -3.20
C PRO A 103 -22.02 2.86 -3.80
N SER A 104 -22.04 3.35 -5.03
CA SER A 104 -23.27 3.47 -5.83
C SER A 104 -23.77 2.08 -6.29
N ALA A 105 -24.99 2.01 -6.82
CA ALA A 105 -25.53 0.76 -7.36
C ALA A 105 -24.69 0.21 -8.52
N GLU A 106 -24.13 1.11 -9.32
CA GLU A 106 -23.32 0.82 -10.52
C GLU A 106 -21.83 0.59 -10.20
N ALA A 107 -21.42 0.77 -8.94
CA ALA A 107 -20.02 0.60 -8.54
C ALA A 107 -19.55 -0.84 -8.80
N PRO A 108 -18.26 -1.03 -9.16
CA PRO A 108 -17.67 -2.35 -9.32
C PRO A 108 -17.85 -3.22 -8.06
N GLN A 109 -18.03 -4.53 -8.27
CA GLN A 109 -18.31 -5.46 -7.15
C GLN A 109 -17.28 -5.39 -6.03
N PHE A 110 -15.99 -5.31 -6.36
CA PHE A 110 -14.95 -5.23 -5.34
C PHE A 110 -15.09 -4.02 -4.40
N MET A 111 -15.62 -2.89 -4.88
CA MET A 111 -15.88 -1.72 -4.02
C MET A 111 -17.03 -1.98 -3.04
N LYS A 112 -18.04 -2.71 -3.49
CA LYS A 112 -19.18 -3.15 -2.65
C LYS A 112 -18.69 -4.12 -1.58
N ASP A 113 -17.82 -5.08 -1.97
CA ASP A 113 -17.24 -6.07 -1.07
C ASP A 113 -16.35 -5.42 -0.01
N TYR A 114 -15.54 -4.42 -0.40
CA TYR A 114 -14.72 -3.65 0.55
C TYR A 114 -15.56 -2.86 1.53
N TYR A 115 -16.61 -2.19 1.05
CA TYR A 115 -17.55 -1.48 1.93
C TYR A 115 -18.23 -2.45 2.91
N ASP A 116 -18.78 -3.55 2.40
CA ASP A 116 -19.43 -4.57 3.21
C ASP A 116 -18.48 -5.14 4.28
N TYR A 117 -17.23 -5.42 3.92
CA TYR A 117 -16.27 -5.92 4.89
C TYR A 117 -15.87 -4.84 5.91
N TYR A 118 -15.33 -3.71 5.46
CA TYR A 118 -14.69 -2.74 6.35
C TYR A 118 -15.65 -1.81 7.09
N LYS A 119 -16.85 -1.57 6.56
CA LYS A 119 -17.82 -0.59 7.12
C LYS A 119 -19.01 -1.22 7.83
N THR A 120 -19.07 -2.54 7.93
CA THR A 120 -20.14 -3.26 8.63
C THR A 120 -19.56 -4.09 9.79
N LYS A 121 -20.44 -4.73 10.57
CA LYS A 121 -20.04 -5.63 11.67
C LYS A 121 -19.18 -6.82 11.24
N ARG A 122 -19.09 -7.07 9.94
CA ARG A 122 -18.33 -8.19 9.38
C ARG A 122 -16.82 -8.06 9.65
N GLY A 123 -16.23 -6.89 9.46
CA GLY A 123 -14.80 -6.67 9.65
C GLY A 123 -14.45 -5.26 10.12
N TYR A 124 -15.44 -4.49 10.57
CA TYR A 124 -15.20 -3.17 11.14
C TYR A 124 -14.32 -3.26 12.38
N HIS A 125 -13.31 -2.41 12.44
CA HIS A 125 -12.53 -2.20 13.65
C HIS A 125 -12.15 -0.73 13.77
N GLU A 126 -12.35 -0.14 14.95
CA GLU A 126 -12.13 1.30 15.19
C GLU A 126 -10.70 1.77 14.90
N ARG A 127 -9.70 0.91 15.10
CA ARG A 127 -8.28 1.20 14.81
C ARG A 127 -7.88 0.90 13.37
N SER A 128 -8.78 0.37 12.54
CA SER A 128 -8.47 0.11 11.13
C SER A 128 -8.59 1.38 10.29
N ILE A 129 -7.55 1.72 9.55
CA ILE A 129 -7.58 2.81 8.56
C ILE A 129 -8.70 2.59 7.54
N ASN A 130 -8.90 1.37 7.06
CA ASN A 130 -9.94 1.03 6.09
C ASN A 130 -11.36 1.15 6.65
N SER A 131 -11.54 0.96 7.96
CA SER A 131 -12.82 1.16 8.64
C SER A 131 -13.06 2.62 9.04
N GLY A 132 -11.97 3.35 9.31
CA GLY A 132 -11.97 4.75 9.78
C GLY A 132 -11.84 5.79 8.65
N GLN A 133 -11.11 6.85 8.95
CA GLN A 133 -10.95 8.04 8.09
C GLN A 133 -9.87 7.91 7.00
N GLY A 134 -9.09 6.84 6.99
CA GLY A 134 -7.99 6.70 6.04
C GLY A 134 -6.71 7.47 6.43
N TRP A 135 -5.77 7.51 5.51
CA TRP A 135 -4.47 8.21 5.66
C TRP A 135 -4.56 9.69 5.29
N ASN A 136 -3.50 10.44 5.56
CA ASN A 136 -3.41 11.84 5.14
C ASN A 136 -3.51 11.93 3.61
N LEU A 137 -4.42 12.76 3.11
CA LEU A 137 -4.72 12.85 1.69
C LEU A 137 -3.48 13.18 0.85
N THR A 138 -2.64 14.10 1.34
CA THR A 138 -1.40 14.53 0.68
C THR A 138 -0.31 13.45 0.60
N SER A 139 -0.45 12.34 1.36
CA SER A 139 0.44 11.17 1.24
C SER A 139 0.40 10.54 -0.16
N ASN A 140 -0.67 10.75 -0.92
CA ASN A 140 -0.77 10.30 -2.31
C ASN A 140 0.32 10.88 -3.21
N LEU A 141 0.84 12.08 -2.93
CA LEU A 141 2.01 12.63 -3.65
C LEU A 141 3.24 11.73 -3.51
N GLY A 142 3.47 11.17 -2.31
CA GLY A 142 4.55 10.22 -2.09
C GLY A 142 4.35 8.92 -2.87
N PHE A 143 3.13 8.38 -2.91
CA PHE A 143 2.81 7.21 -3.72
C PHE A 143 3.02 7.46 -5.22
N MET A 144 2.58 8.61 -5.73
CA MET A 144 2.76 8.99 -7.15
C MET A 144 4.23 9.12 -7.54
N ASN A 145 5.12 9.38 -6.60
CA ASN A 145 6.56 9.56 -6.83
C ASN A 145 7.40 8.34 -6.48
N SER A 146 6.79 7.15 -6.36
CA SER A 146 7.49 5.95 -5.91
C SER A 146 7.21 4.77 -6.85
N GLN A 147 8.27 4.07 -7.23
CA GLN A 147 8.19 2.85 -8.05
C GLN A 147 8.65 1.65 -7.22
N ILE A 148 7.76 1.13 -6.36
CA ILE A 148 8.11 0.12 -5.36
C ILE A 148 8.56 -1.23 -5.94
N LEU A 149 8.25 -1.54 -7.18
CA LEU A 149 8.66 -2.80 -7.82
C LEU A 149 9.84 -2.63 -8.80
N GLN A 150 10.48 -1.47 -8.83
CA GLN A 150 11.55 -1.18 -9.79
C GLN A 150 12.69 -2.20 -9.74
N TYR A 151 13.08 -2.64 -8.54
CA TYR A 151 14.19 -3.57 -8.31
C TYR A 151 13.74 -4.98 -7.92
N ALA A 152 12.46 -5.31 -8.12
CA ALA A 152 11.92 -6.62 -7.75
C ALA A 152 12.64 -7.80 -8.44
N SER A 153 13.12 -7.60 -9.67
CA SER A 153 13.89 -8.60 -10.41
C SER A 153 15.29 -8.87 -9.86
N GLU A 154 15.78 -8.04 -8.95
CA GLU A 154 17.10 -8.18 -8.32
C GLU A 154 17.07 -8.99 -7.02
N ILE A 155 15.88 -9.36 -6.53
CA ILE A 155 15.72 -10.19 -5.33
C ILE A 155 16.35 -11.56 -5.57
N ARG A 156 17.26 -11.96 -4.66
CA ARG A 156 17.95 -13.26 -4.73
C ARG A 156 17.44 -14.26 -3.68
N SER A 157 16.62 -13.81 -2.73
CA SER A 157 15.98 -14.66 -1.73
C SER A 157 14.69 -15.28 -2.26
N ALA A 158 14.17 -16.29 -1.56
CA ALA A 158 12.93 -16.96 -1.94
C ALA A 158 11.73 -16.00 -1.91
N VAL A 159 10.91 -16.00 -2.97
CA VAL A 159 9.68 -15.20 -3.06
C VAL A 159 8.50 -16.10 -3.41
N LEU A 160 7.44 -16.03 -2.60
CA LEU A 160 6.15 -16.66 -2.86
C LEU A 160 5.08 -15.60 -3.08
N ILE A 161 4.41 -15.65 -4.24
CA ILE A 161 3.25 -14.81 -4.52
C ILE A 161 1.99 -15.67 -4.47
N VAL A 162 1.06 -15.32 -3.60
CA VAL A 162 -0.26 -15.94 -3.48
C VAL A 162 -1.31 -14.94 -3.96
N HIS A 163 -2.00 -15.26 -5.06
CA HIS A 163 -2.97 -14.34 -5.65
C HIS A 163 -4.17 -15.06 -6.24
N GLY A 164 -5.35 -14.45 -6.12
CA GLY A 164 -6.56 -15.00 -6.71
C GLY A 164 -6.57 -14.87 -8.24
N GLU A 165 -6.93 -15.93 -8.94
CA GLU A 165 -7.00 -15.94 -10.41
C GLU A 165 -7.94 -14.85 -10.96
N LYS A 166 -9.04 -14.56 -10.25
CA LYS A 166 -10.05 -13.56 -10.63
C LYS A 166 -9.92 -12.25 -9.85
N ALA A 167 -8.80 -12.01 -9.18
CA ALA A 167 -8.62 -10.78 -8.41
C ALA A 167 -8.55 -9.56 -9.33
N HIS A 168 -9.26 -8.48 -8.97
CA HIS A 168 -9.26 -7.22 -9.72
C HIS A 168 -7.88 -6.53 -9.76
N SER A 169 -7.00 -6.89 -8.86
CA SER A 169 -5.63 -6.35 -8.76
C SER A 169 -4.57 -7.16 -9.52
N ARG A 170 -4.99 -8.15 -10.31
CA ARG A 170 -4.14 -8.96 -11.16
C ARG A 170 -3.89 -8.29 -12.50
N TYR A 171 -3.03 -7.28 -12.60
CA TYR A 171 -2.64 -6.64 -13.85
C TYR A 171 -1.22 -6.03 -13.76
#